data_543750bc7dd2146feaf02be91ce003ce
#
_entry.id   543750bc7dd2146feaf02be91ce003ce
#
_cell.length_a   1.000
_cell.length_b   1.000
_cell.length_c   1.000
_cell.angle_alpha   90.00
_cell.angle_beta   90.00
_cell.angle_gamma   90.00
#
_symmetry.space_group_name_H-M   'P 1'
#
loop_
_entity.id
_entity.type
_entity.pdbx_description
1 polymer ?
#
loop_
_entity_poly.entity_id
_entity_poly.type
_entity_poly.pdbx_seq_one_letter_code
_entity_poly.pdbx_strand_id
1 'polypeptide(L)' 'MDNANTAELTDLERIILHIESKTHRTQGSKEKTIIRLTHMSPVAYYQKLNAMLDDPRIYNAQPHLVTMLRARRKDW' A
#
# COMPACT_ATOMS: atom_id res chain seq x y z
N MET A 1 -11.25 22.78 0.25
CA MET A 1 -10.80 22.38 0.06
C MET A 1 -10.35 21.85 -0.54
N ASP A 2 -10.22 21.57 -0.41
CA ASP A 2 -9.65 21.11 -0.85
C ASP A 2 -9.22 20.56 -1.48
N ASN A 3 -9.00 20.21 -1.46
CA ASN A 3 -8.36 19.72 -1.96
C ASN A 3 -8.39 19.07 -2.72
N ALA A 4 -8.56 19.14 -2.85
CA ALA A 4 -8.55 18.62 -3.47
C ALA A 4 -8.52 17.82 -4.21
N ASN A 5 -8.35 17.65 -4.27
CA ASN A 5 -8.21 16.95 -4.90
C ASN A 5 -8.07 16.09 -5.19
N THR A 6 -8.96 16.46 -4.77
CA THR A 6 -8.53 15.83 -5.63
C THR A 6 -7.58 14.70 -5.64
N ALA A 7 -6.56 14.75 -5.58
CA ALA A 7 -5.56 13.72 -5.47
C ALA A 7 -5.61 13.01 -4.12
N GLU A 8 -6.77 13.03 -3.48
CA GLU A 8 -6.90 12.39 -2.19
C GLU A 8 -6.91 10.88 -2.29
N LEU A 9 -6.27 10.25 -1.31
CA LEU A 9 -6.23 8.79 -1.25
C LEU A 9 -7.52 8.27 -0.61
N THR A 10 -7.94 7.08 -1.04
CA THR A 10 -9.06 6.39 -0.39
C THR A 10 -8.61 5.86 0.97
N ASP A 11 -9.58 5.52 1.82
CA ASP A 11 -9.26 4.91 3.10
C ASP A 11 -8.49 3.61 2.93
N LEU A 12 -8.88 2.79 1.96
CA LEU A 12 -8.18 1.54 1.67
C LEU A 12 -6.73 1.82 1.28
N GLU A 13 -6.50 2.80 0.42
CA GLU A 13 -5.14 3.14 0.01
C GLU A 13 -4.29 3.57 1.19
N ARG A 14 -4.86 4.37 2.11
CA ARG A 14 -4.14 4.78 3.31
C ARG A 14 -3.80 3.59 4.20
N ILE A 15 -4.74 2.66 4.36
CA ILE A 15 -4.51 1.47 5.16
C ILE A 15 -3.37 0.64 4.57
N ILE A 16 -3.39 0.45 3.25
CA ILE A 16 -2.34 -0.32 2.58
C ILE A 16 -0.98 0.32 2.78
N LEU A 17 -0.88 1.64 2.61
CA LEU A 17 0.38 2.35 2.83
C LEU A 17 0.84 2.24 4.28
N HIS A 18 -0.10 2.28 5.22
CA HIS A 18 0.22 2.11 6.63
C HIS A 18 0.83 0.72 6.88
N ILE A 19 0.22 -0.32 6.32
CA ILE A 19 0.73 -1.69 6.47
C ILE A 19 2.15 -1.78 5.92
N GLU A 20 2.39 -1.21 4.72
CA GLU A 20 3.69 -1.30 4.09
C GLU A 20 4.76 -0.48 4.82
N SER A 21 4.35 0.54 5.55
CA SER A 21 5.29 1.38 6.30
C SER A 21 5.76 0.72 7.60
N LYS A 22 5.13 -0.37 8.02
CA LYS A 22 5.44 -1.05 9.28
C LYS A 22 6.30 -2.28 9.04
N THR A 23 7.10 -2.63 10.06
CA THR A 23 7.87 -3.86 10.05
C THR A 23 7.02 -4.98 10.61
N HIS A 24 7.02 -6.12 9.95
CA HIS A 24 6.29 -7.30 10.40
C HIS A 24 7.30 -8.41 10.71
N ARG A 25 7.00 -9.20 11.74
CA ARG A 25 7.93 -10.23 12.19
C ARG A 25 8.10 -11.33 11.15
N THR A 26 7.02 -11.72 10.52
CA THR A 26 7.02 -12.79 9.51
C THR A 26 6.03 -12.43 8.41
N GLN A 27 6.12 -13.12 7.27
CA GLN A 27 5.16 -12.96 6.20
C GLN A 27 3.75 -13.37 6.66
N GLY A 28 3.65 -14.44 7.45
CA GLY A 28 2.35 -14.88 8.00
C GLY A 28 1.74 -13.83 8.90
N SER A 29 2.55 -13.17 9.73
CA SER A 29 2.08 -12.08 10.59
C SER A 29 1.55 -10.92 9.76
N LYS A 30 2.26 -10.57 8.69
CA LYS A 30 1.82 -9.50 7.80
C LYS A 30 0.50 -9.87 7.13
N GLU A 31 0.36 -11.12 6.67
CA GLU A 31 -0.87 -11.54 6.01
C GLU A 31 -2.08 -11.48 6.93
N LYS A 32 -1.90 -11.86 8.20
CA LYS A 32 -2.97 -11.72 9.18
C LYS A 32 -3.39 -10.26 9.35
N THR A 33 -2.42 -9.36 9.40
CA THR A 33 -2.69 -7.93 9.50
C THR A 33 -3.44 -7.43 8.26
N ILE A 34 -3.02 -7.88 7.07
CA ILE A 34 -3.69 -7.53 5.81
C ILE A 34 -5.16 -7.90 5.87
N ILE A 35 -5.45 -9.16 6.22
CA ILE A 35 -6.83 -9.65 6.26
C ILE A 35 -7.64 -8.87 7.29
N ARG A 36 -7.06 -8.65 8.47
CA ARG A 36 -7.75 -7.97 9.56
C ARG A 36 -8.11 -6.53 9.21
N LEU A 37 -7.17 -5.81 8.60
CA LEU A 37 -7.36 -4.38 8.35
C LEU A 37 -8.04 -4.07 7.03
N THR A 38 -7.86 -4.91 6.00
CA THR A 38 -8.40 -4.61 4.67
C THR A 38 -9.55 -5.52 4.29
N HIS A 39 -9.73 -6.64 4.98
CA HIS A 39 -10.70 -7.67 4.63
C HIS A 39 -10.46 -8.26 3.24
N MET A 40 -9.22 -8.13 2.74
CA MET A 40 -8.83 -8.66 1.43
C MET A 40 -7.98 -9.90 1.61
N SER A 41 -8.02 -10.80 0.62
CA SER A 41 -7.04 -11.87 0.58
C SER A 41 -5.66 -11.29 0.29
N PRO A 42 -4.57 -12.00 0.67
CA PRO A 42 -3.24 -11.51 0.34
C PRO A 42 -3.03 -11.31 -1.17
N VAL A 43 -3.59 -12.19 -2.00
CA VAL A 43 -3.46 -12.04 -3.46
C VAL A 43 -4.09 -10.74 -3.93
N ALA A 44 -5.34 -10.48 -3.51
CA ALA A 44 -6.03 -9.26 -3.90
C ALA A 44 -5.30 -8.02 -3.39
N TYR A 45 -4.78 -8.10 -2.16
CA TYR A 45 -4.02 -7.02 -1.56
C TYR A 45 -2.79 -6.66 -2.41
N TYR A 46 -1.99 -7.66 -2.79
CA TYR A 46 -0.77 -7.38 -3.55
C TYR A 46 -1.07 -6.93 -4.98
N GLN A 47 -2.18 -7.39 -5.57
CA GLN A 47 -2.60 -6.87 -6.86
C GLN A 47 -2.95 -5.38 -6.75
N LYS A 48 -3.67 -5.00 -5.70
CA LYS A 48 -4.01 -3.60 -5.46
C LYS A 48 -2.77 -2.77 -5.20
N LEU A 49 -1.86 -3.27 -4.35
CA LEU A 49 -0.62 -2.58 -4.04
C LEU A 49 0.21 -2.36 -5.30
N ASN A 50 0.32 -3.39 -6.15
CA ASN A 50 1.08 -3.28 -7.38
C ASN A 50 0.55 -2.15 -8.27
N ALA A 51 -0.78 -2.06 -8.40
CA ALA A 51 -1.39 -0.97 -9.17
C ALA A 51 -1.11 0.40 -8.53
N MET A 52 -1.14 0.46 -7.20
CA MET A 52 -0.87 1.71 -6.48
C MET A 52 0.54 2.22 -6.72
N LEU A 53 1.51 1.33 -6.88
CA LEU A 53 2.91 1.75 -7.06
C LEU A 53 3.13 2.47 -8.39
N ASP A 54 2.20 2.35 -9.33
CA ASP A 54 2.27 3.06 -10.61
C ASP A 54 1.36 4.28 -10.65
N ASP A 55 0.71 4.61 -9.54
CA ASP A 55 -0.23 5.73 -9.46
C ASP A 55 0.48 6.98 -8.94
N PRO A 56 0.48 8.08 -9.72
CA PRO A 56 1.14 9.32 -9.27
C PRO A 56 0.61 9.86 -7.95
N ARG A 57 -0.67 9.67 -7.65
CA ARG A 57 -1.23 10.14 -6.38
C ARG A 57 -0.54 9.46 -5.20
N ILE A 58 -0.30 8.16 -5.33
CA ILE A 58 0.36 7.38 -4.28
C ILE A 58 1.81 7.81 -4.13
N TYR A 59 2.51 7.96 -5.26
CA TYR A 59 3.89 8.43 -5.23
C TYR A 59 3.99 9.80 -4.54
N ASN A 60 3.10 10.71 -4.90
CA ASN A 60 3.13 12.06 -4.33
C ASN A 60 2.88 12.05 -2.84
N ALA A 61 2.05 11.11 -2.36
CA ALA A 61 1.75 11.02 -0.93
C ALA A 61 2.91 10.42 -0.13
N GLN A 62 3.61 9.43 -0.69
CA GLN A 62 4.65 8.69 0.01
C GLN A 62 5.79 8.34 -0.94
N PRO A 63 6.55 9.34 -1.43
CA PRO A 63 7.57 9.07 -2.47
C PRO A 63 8.66 8.12 -2.01
N HIS A 64 9.13 8.24 -0.78
CA HIS A 64 10.17 7.35 -0.26
C HIS A 64 9.68 5.91 -0.19
N LEU A 65 8.49 5.72 0.37
CA LEU A 65 7.93 4.38 0.51
C LEU A 65 7.70 3.75 -0.85
N VAL A 66 7.13 4.50 -1.79
CA VAL A 66 6.86 3.98 -3.14
C VAL A 66 8.16 3.61 -3.84
N THR A 67 9.18 4.45 -3.74
CA THR A 67 10.48 4.15 -4.36
C THR A 67 11.05 2.85 -3.80
N MET A 68 11.00 2.68 -2.50
CA MET A 68 11.48 1.47 -1.85
C MET A 68 10.69 0.24 -2.30
N LEU A 69 9.37 0.35 -2.36
CA LEU A 69 8.53 -0.77 -2.74
C LEU A 69 8.69 -1.14 -4.20
N ARG A 70 8.88 -0.15 -5.09
CA ARG A 70 9.18 -0.43 -6.49
C ARG A 70 10.48 -1.20 -6.64
N ALA A 71 11.49 -0.86 -5.85
CA ALA A 71 12.77 -1.56 -5.90
C ALA A 71 12.63 -3.02 -5.49
N ARG A 72 11.68 -3.32 -4.61
CA ARG A 72 11.44 -4.69 -4.14
C ARG A 72 10.45 -5.45 -5.01
N ARG A 73 9.73 -4.76 -5.89
CA ARG A 73 8.58 -5.34 -6.59
C ARG A 73 8.93 -6.60 -7.36
N LYS A 74 10.11 -6.66 -7.92
CA LYS A 74 10.51 -7.81 -8.71
C LYS A 74 10.74 -9.07 -7.86
N ASP A 75 10.76 -8.92 -6.54
CA ASP A 75 10.93 -10.04 -5.61
C ASP A 75 9.59 -10.66 -5.19
N TRP A 76 8.49 -10.15 -5.67
CA TRP A 76 7.16 -10.61 -5.29
C TRP A 76 6.69 -11.80 -6.10
#